data_b4163a0fd5998987b59e5789486e6d5f
#
_entry.id   b4163a0fd5998987b59e5789486e6d5f
#
_cell.length_a   1.000
_cell.length_b   1.000
_cell.length_c   1.000
_cell.angle_alpha   90.00
_cell.angle_beta   90.00
_cell.angle_gamma   90.00
#
_symmetry.space_group_name_H-M   'P 1'
#
loop_
_entity.id
_entity.type
_entity.pdbx_description
1 polymer ?
#
loop_
_entity_poly.entity_id
_entity_poly.type
_entity_poly.pdbx_seq_one_letter_code
_entity_poly.pdbx_strand_id
1 'polypeptide(L)'
;HFVTPDGTRLPLRRWLPDTTPHAVIVTLHGFNDYSNAFGEIGPRLAENGIATIAYDQRGFGASDQAGDWPGGEQLRADARAAITAARAAHPGARVYAMGESMGGAVLMSAWSDAALETDGLILVAPAVWGRATMPFYQSMSLWLFAHTMPWMPLTGQGIERSPSDNVEMLRALGRDPLVIKNTRV
;
A
#
# COMPACT_ATOMS: atom_id res chain seq x y z
N HIS A 1 6.42 14.97 1.21
CA HIS A 1 6.24 14.16 0.00
C HIS A 1 7.45 13.27 -0.22
N PHE A 2 7.20 12.10 -0.76
CA PHE A 2 8.20 11.26 -1.38
C PHE A 2 8.22 11.58 -2.90
N VAL A 3 9.38 11.83 -3.46
CA VAL A 3 9.53 12.09 -4.90
C VAL A 3 10.11 10.85 -5.55
N THR A 4 9.36 10.26 -6.45
CA THR A 4 9.76 9.06 -7.20
C THR A 4 10.79 9.40 -8.29
N PRO A 5 11.51 8.41 -8.85
CA PRO A 5 12.49 8.66 -9.90
C PRO A 5 11.92 9.33 -11.18
N ASP A 6 10.64 9.14 -11.47
CA ASP A 6 9.94 9.79 -12.58
C ASP A 6 9.44 11.22 -12.24
N GLY A 7 9.74 11.72 -11.04
CA GLY A 7 9.37 13.06 -10.59
C GLY A 7 7.99 13.18 -9.96
N THR A 8 7.22 12.09 -9.86
CA THR A 8 5.90 12.11 -9.21
C THR A 8 6.04 12.35 -7.72
N ARG A 9 5.17 13.19 -7.16
CA ARG A 9 5.17 13.57 -5.75
C ARG A 9 4.07 12.82 -5.02
N LEU A 10 4.44 11.82 -4.23
CA LEU A 10 3.52 11.04 -3.42
C LEU A 10 3.43 11.62 -2.00
N PRO A 11 2.23 11.79 -1.44
CA PRO A 11 2.06 12.20 -0.05
C PRO A 11 2.77 11.25 0.90
N LEU A 12 3.38 11.80 1.94
CA LEU A 12 4.24 11.04 2.87
C LEU A 12 3.89 11.38 4.31
N ARG A 13 3.68 10.37 5.12
CA ARG A 13 3.60 10.44 6.59
C ARG A 13 4.85 9.80 7.20
N ARG A 14 5.30 10.36 8.30
CA ARG A 14 6.45 9.84 9.03
C ARG A 14 6.19 9.92 10.53
N TRP A 15 6.50 8.87 11.23
CA TRP A 15 6.56 8.84 12.68
C TRP A 15 8.00 8.50 13.06
N LEU A 16 8.65 9.48 13.65
CA LEU A 16 10.08 9.41 13.95
C LEU A 16 10.26 9.37 15.46
N PRO A 17 11.17 8.55 15.99
CA PRO A 17 11.55 8.60 17.38
C PRO A 17 12.32 9.89 17.71
N ASP A 18 12.34 10.28 18.97
CA ASP A 18 13.11 11.44 19.45
C ASP A 18 14.63 11.24 19.34
N THR A 19 15.07 10.00 19.22
CA THR A 19 16.48 9.61 19.07
C THR A 19 16.75 9.08 17.66
N THR A 20 18.01 8.86 17.32
CA THR A 20 18.38 8.19 16.06
C THR A 20 17.71 6.81 16.00
N PRO A 21 16.92 6.51 14.96
CA PRO A 21 16.24 5.24 14.86
C PRO A 21 17.25 4.09 14.68
N HIS A 22 17.04 2.98 15.39
CA HIS A 22 17.81 1.76 15.17
C HIS A 22 17.22 0.89 14.05
N ALA A 23 15.97 1.14 13.69
CA ALA A 23 15.30 0.52 12.54
C ALA A 23 14.34 1.51 11.88
N VAL A 24 14.10 1.29 10.60
CA VAL A 24 13.13 2.02 9.77
C VAL A 24 12.21 1.02 9.10
N ILE A 25 10.93 1.31 9.10
CA ILE A 25 9.92 0.50 8.37
C ILE A 25 9.27 1.37 7.30
N VAL A 26 9.47 1.02 6.04
CA VAL A 26 8.72 1.57 4.91
C VAL A 26 7.42 0.79 4.79
N THR A 27 6.26 1.47 4.83
CA THR A 27 4.96 0.81 4.88
C THR A 27 4.12 1.09 3.65
N LEU A 28 3.47 0.04 3.12
CA LEU A 28 2.58 0.07 1.97
C LEU A 28 1.18 -0.36 2.42
N HIS A 29 0.21 0.52 2.23
CA HIS A 29 -1.19 0.32 2.62
C HIS A 29 -1.94 -0.66 1.71
N GLY A 30 -3.13 -1.09 2.14
CA GLY A 30 -4.05 -1.93 1.38
C GLY A 30 -4.75 -1.19 0.23
N PHE A 31 -5.50 -1.95 -0.57
CA PHE A 31 -6.26 -1.42 -1.69
C PHE A 31 -7.33 -0.42 -1.19
N ASN A 32 -7.49 0.69 -1.90
CA ASN A 32 -8.41 1.79 -1.59
C ASN A 32 -8.13 2.57 -0.29
N ASP A 33 -7.07 2.24 0.43
CA ASP A 33 -6.61 2.92 1.64
C ASP A 33 -5.46 3.90 1.31
N TYR A 34 -4.81 4.45 2.32
CA TYR A 34 -3.70 5.38 2.17
C TYR A 34 -2.77 5.35 3.39
N SER A 35 -1.75 6.18 3.44
CA SER A 35 -0.72 6.18 4.48
C SER A 35 -1.24 6.25 5.92
N ASN A 36 -2.48 6.74 6.13
CA ASN A 36 -3.10 6.82 7.46
C ASN A 36 -3.46 5.45 8.08
N ALA A 37 -3.48 4.38 7.30
CA ALA A 37 -3.62 3.00 7.80
C ALA A 37 -2.62 2.68 8.93
N PHE A 38 -1.48 3.35 8.92
CA PHE A 38 -0.42 3.17 9.91
C PHE A 38 -0.44 4.22 11.04
N GLY A 39 -1.52 5.03 11.12
CA GLY A 39 -1.64 6.13 12.07
C GLY A 39 -1.64 5.73 13.54
N GLU A 40 -2.07 4.51 13.86
CA GLU A 40 -2.05 3.98 15.23
C GLU A 40 -0.73 3.30 15.57
N ILE A 41 -0.18 2.52 14.64
CA ILE A 41 1.05 1.75 14.91
C ILE A 41 2.30 2.61 14.77
N GLY A 42 2.30 3.59 13.87
CA GLY A 42 3.45 4.46 13.63
C GLY A 42 3.98 5.16 14.87
N PRO A 43 3.13 5.86 15.67
CA PRO A 43 3.56 6.47 16.93
C PRO A 43 4.13 5.45 17.93
N ARG A 44 3.49 4.29 18.07
CA ARG A 44 3.95 3.23 18.99
C ARG A 44 5.31 2.65 18.60
N LEU A 45 5.59 2.55 17.30
CA LEU A 45 6.90 2.14 16.80
C LEU A 45 7.95 3.22 17.08
N ALA A 46 7.59 4.50 16.91
CA ALA A 46 8.47 5.62 17.21
C ALA A 46 8.87 5.67 18.70
N GLU A 47 7.93 5.44 19.61
CA GLU A 47 8.19 5.30 21.06
C GLU A 47 9.22 4.19 21.37
N ASN A 48 9.35 3.21 20.49
CA ASN A 48 10.29 2.09 20.59
C ASN A 48 11.54 2.26 19.71
N GLY A 49 11.86 3.48 19.27
CA GLY A 49 13.08 3.77 18.51
C GLY A 49 13.05 3.31 17.05
N ILE A 50 11.87 3.04 16.50
CA ILE A 50 11.67 2.58 15.12
C ILE A 50 10.97 3.68 14.33
N ALA A 51 11.61 4.20 13.29
CA ALA A 51 10.99 5.14 12.37
C ALA A 51 10.01 4.41 11.43
N THR A 52 8.83 4.98 11.22
CA THR A 52 7.85 4.49 10.25
C THR A 52 7.66 5.52 9.15
N ILE A 53 7.74 5.08 7.91
CA ILE A 53 7.60 5.90 6.70
C ILE A 53 6.49 5.29 5.86
N ALA A 54 5.36 6.00 5.74
CA ALA A 54 4.20 5.59 4.99
C ALA A 54 3.92 6.61 3.88
N TYR A 55 3.76 6.17 2.65
CA TYR A 55 3.36 7.04 1.55
C TYR A 55 2.03 6.59 0.95
N ASP A 56 1.28 7.55 0.41
CA ASP A 56 0.10 7.22 -0.36
C ASP A 56 0.56 6.63 -1.68
N GLN A 57 0.27 5.37 -1.92
CA GLN A 57 0.65 4.70 -3.17
C GLN A 57 -0.05 5.42 -4.33
N ARG A 58 0.60 5.45 -5.47
CA ARG A 58 0.10 6.10 -6.70
C ARG A 58 -1.32 5.62 -7.02
N GLY A 59 -2.22 6.56 -7.29
CA GLY A 59 -3.64 6.28 -7.52
C GLY A 59 -4.50 6.15 -6.26
N PHE A 60 -3.90 6.32 -5.05
CA PHE A 60 -4.60 6.20 -3.77
C PHE A 60 -4.38 7.42 -2.88
N GLY A 61 -5.27 7.58 -1.89
CA GLY A 61 -5.18 8.64 -0.90
C GLY A 61 -5.22 10.04 -1.52
N ALA A 62 -4.27 10.89 -1.16
CA ALA A 62 -4.09 12.24 -1.70
C ALA A 62 -3.03 12.30 -2.82
N SER A 63 -2.67 11.16 -3.43
CA SER A 63 -1.84 11.15 -4.63
C SER A 63 -2.61 11.71 -5.83
N ASP A 64 -1.87 12.24 -6.81
CA ASP A 64 -2.46 12.61 -8.08
C ASP A 64 -3.14 11.40 -8.73
N GLN A 65 -4.25 11.63 -9.44
CA GLN A 65 -5.02 10.58 -10.11
C GLN A 65 -5.61 9.52 -9.15
N ALA A 66 -6.01 9.93 -7.94
CA ALA A 66 -6.67 9.02 -7.00
C ALA A 66 -7.92 8.38 -7.64
N GLY A 67 -8.01 7.05 -7.55
CA GLY A 67 -9.04 6.23 -8.20
C GLY A 67 -8.61 5.61 -9.53
N ASP A 68 -7.46 5.99 -10.09
CA ASP A 68 -6.92 5.38 -11.29
C ASP A 68 -5.85 4.32 -10.93
N TRP A 69 -5.95 3.15 -11.55
CA TRP A 69 -4.99 2.08 -11.33
C TRP A 69 -3.68 2.34 -12.08
N PRO A 70 -2.55 2.54 -11.38
CA PRO A 70 -1.28 2.91 -12.02
C PRO A 70 -0.55 1.75 -12.70
N GLY A 71 -1.01 0.53 -12.49
CA GLY A 71 -0.34 -0.68 -12.89
C GLY A 71 0.62 -1.24 -11.84
N GLY A 72 0.72 -2.57 -11.80
CA GLY A 72 1.57 -3.26 -10.82
C GLY A 72 3.05 -2.95 -10.97
N GLU A 73 3.54 -2.73 -12.19
CA GLU A 73 4.93 -2.36 -12.46
C GLU A 73 5.30 -1.04 -11.78
N GLN A 74 4.45 -0.03 -11.93
CA GLN A 74 4.70 1.28 -11.33
C GLN A 74 4.67 1.23 -9.80
N LEU A 75 3.71 0.50 -9.22
CA LEU A 75 3.67 0.30 -7.76
C LEU A 75 4.94 -0.38 -7.23
N ARG A 76 5.47 -1.37 -7.96
CA ARG A 76 6.73 -2.03 -7.59
C ARG A 76 7.93 -1.09 -7.70
N ALA A 77 7.98 -0.26 -8.75
CA ALA A 77 9.04 0.72 -8.94
C ALA A 77 9.05 1.78 -7.82
N ASP A 78 7.87 2.30 -7.46
CA ASP A 78 7.70 3.25 -6.36
C ASP A 78 8.11 2.64 -5.00
N ALA A 79 7.75 1.38 -4.75
CA ALA A 79 8.14 0.66 -3.53
C ALA A 79 9.67 0.51 -3.42
N ARG A 80 10.34 0.12 -4.50
CA ARG A 80 11.81 0.03 -4.55
C ARG A 80 12.45 1.38 -4.24
N ALA A 81 11.99 2.42 -4.91
CA ALA A 81 12.52 3.76 -4.73
C ALA A 81 12.33 4.27 -3.29
N ALA A 82 11.17 4.00 -2.67
CA ALA A 82 10.90 4.37 -1.28
C ALA A 82 11.83 3.64 -0.30
N ILE A 83 12.10 2.35 -0.51
CA ILE A 83 13.01 1.55 0.31
C ILE A 83 14.45 2.06 0.16
N THR A 84 14.92 2.27 -1.06
CA THR A 84 16.27 2.83 -1.34
C THR A 84 16.42 4.21 -0.71
N ALA A 85 15.41 5.08 -0.83
CA ALA A 85 15.44 6.41 -0.19
C ALA A 85 15.48 6.33 1.34
N ALA A 86 14.73 5.42 1.94
CA ALA A 86 14.75 5.20 3.39
C ALA A 86 16.13 4.72 3.87
N ARG A 87 16.75 3.79 3.15
CA ARG A 87 18.10 3.31 3.45
C ARG A 87 19.15 4.42 3.35
N ALA A 88 19.07 5.24 2.31
CA ALA A 88 19.99 6.37 2.13
C ALA A 88 19.82 7.44 3.23
N ALA A 89 18.56 7.69 3.67
CA ALA A 89 18.27 8.68 4.70
C ALA A 89 18.63 8.23 6.11
N HIS A 90 18.79 6.93 6.36
CA HIS A 90 19.05 6.36 7.69
C HIS A 90 20.25 5.38 7.65
N PRO A 91 21.47 5.87 7.35
CA PRO A 91 22.65 5.03 7.31
C PRO A 91 22.92 4.45 8.72
N GLY A 92 23.08 3.14 8.80
CA GLY A 92 23.29 2.43 10.07
C GLY A 92 22.03 1.87 10.74
N ALA A 93 20.83 2.29 10.34
CA ALA A 93 19.58 1.66 10.76
C ALA A 93 19.27 0.42 9.91
N ARG A 94 18.62 -0.58 10.52
CA ARG A 94 18.02 -1.67 9.75
C ARG A 94 16.78 -1.15 9.01
N VAL A 95 16.62 -1.51 7.75
CA VAL A 95 15.48 -1.10 6.93
C VAL A 95 14.59 -2.31 6.64
N TYR A 96 13.35 -2.22 7.04
CA TYR A 96 12.32 -3.21 6.74
C TYR A 96 11.26 -2.61 5.82
N ALA A 97 10.59 -3.47 5.06
CA ALA A 97 9.40 -3.07 4.32
C ALA A 97 8.19 -3.85 4.84
N MET A 98 7.10 -3.17 5.15
CA MET A 98 5.85 -3.76 5.63
C MET A 98 4.73 -3.46 4.64
N GLY A 99 4.01 -4.49 4.23
CA GLY A 99 2.88 -4.35 3.31
C GLY A 99 1.64 -5.04 3.83
N GLU A 100 0.54 -4.31 3.85
CA GLU A 100 -0.79 -4.82 4.18
C GLU A 100 -1.56 -5.11 2.91
N SER A 101 -2.20 -6.28 2.83
CA SER A 101 -3.09 -6.67 1.73
C SER A 101 -2.43 -6.43 0.34
N MET A 102 -2.91 -5.46 -0.44
CA MET A 102 -2.31 -5.06 -1.72
C MET A 102 -0.84 -4.64 -1.55
N GLY A 103 -0.51 -3.87 -0.51
CA GLY A 103 0.88 -3.47 -0.23
C GLY A 103 1.79 -4.67 -0.03
N GLY A 104 1.30 -5.73 0.61
CA GLY A 104 2.00 -7.01 0.73
C GLY A 104 2.22 -7.68 -0.64
N ALA A 105 1.20 -7.69 -1.50
CA ALA A 105 1.32 -8.22 -2.86
C ALA A 105 2.34 -7.44 -3.70
N VAL A 106 2.36 -6.11 -3.58
CA VAL A 106 3.36 -5.25 -4.24
C VAL A 106 4.77 -5.60 -3.81
N LEU A 107 5.01 -5.75 -2.49
CA LEU A 107 6.33 -6.12 -1.95
C LEU A 107 6.76 -7.51 -2.41
N MET A 108 5.86 -8.51 -2.36
CA MET A 108 6.15 -9.87 -2.82
C MET A 108 6.50 -9.88 -4.31
N SER A 109 5.72 -9.18 -5.12
CA SER A 109 5.94 -9.07 -6.56
C SER A 109 7.24 -8.32 -6.87
N ALA A 110 7.51 -7.22 -6.16
CA ALA A 110 8.76 -6.49 -6.29
C ALA A 110 9.97 -7.37 -5.92
N TRP A 111 9.89 -8.13 -4.84
CA TRP A 111 10.96 -9.07 -4.45
C TRP A 111 11.18 -10.17 -5.48
N SER A 112 10.10 -10.66 -6.10
CA SER A 112 10.15 -11.69 -7.14
C SER A 112 10.90 -11.22 -8.41
N ASP A 113 10.76 -9.92 -8.76
CA ASP A 113 11.45 -9.34 -9.90
C ASP A 113 12.96 -9.17 -9.65
N ALA A 114 13.32 -8.69 -8.46
CA ALA A 114 14.69 -8.56 -7.98
C ALA A 114 14.69 -8.31 -6.48
N ALA A 115 15.76 -8.65 -5.78
CA ALA A 115 15.92 -8.38 -4.35
C ALA A 115 15.71 -6.88 -4.03
N LEU A 116 15.01 -6.61 -2.94
CA LEU A 116 14.84 -5.26 -2.40
C LEU A 116 15.99 -4.93 -1.44
N GLU A 117 16.39 -3.68 -1.39
CA GLU A 117 17.42 -3.19 -0.45
C GLU A 117 16.89 -3.09 0.98
N THR A 118 16.39 -4.21 1.51
CA THR A 118 15.76 -4.31 2.83
C THR A 118 16.36 -5.45 3.63
N ASP A 119 16.35 -5.31 4.96
CA ASP A 119 16.79 -6.35 5.90
C ASP A 119 15.70 -7.40 6.15
N GLY A 120 14.46 -7.14 5.72
CA GLY A 120 13.36 -8.10 5.77
C GLY A 120 12.02 -7.52 5.34
N LEU A 121 11.08 -8.42 5.06
CA LEU A 121 9.71 -8.10 4.72
C LEU A 121 8.76 -8.49 5.85
N ILE A 122 7.79 -7.62 6.14
CA ILE A 122 6.69 -7.87 7.07
C ILE A 122 5.41 -7.88 6.23
N LEU A 123 4.78 -9.02 6.10
CA LEU A 123 3.59 -9.21 5.29
C LEU A 123 2.37 -9.36 6.20
N VAL A 124 1.45 -8.40 6.12
CA VAL A 124 0.21 -8.37 6.90
C VAL A 124 -0.95 -8.73 5.99
N ALA A 125 -1.53 -9.91 6.16
CA ALA A 125 -2.63 -10.43 5.34
C ALA A 125 -2.46 -10.14 3.84
N PRO A 126 -1.32 -10.50 3.21
CA PRO A 126 -0.99 -10.11 1.84
C PRO A 126 -2.02 -10.66 0.85
N ALA A 127 -2.34 -9.87 -0.18
CA ALA A 127 -3.25 -10.28 -1.23
C ALA A 127 -2.54 -11.27 -2.18
N VAL A 128 -2.70 -12.56 -1.90
CA VAL A 128 -2.05 -13.65 -2.66
C VAL A 128 -2.97 -14.30 -3.69
N TRP A 129 -4.18 -13.74 -3.88
CA TRP A 129 -5.14 -14.27 -4.83
C TRP A 129 -4.86 -13.68 -6.23
N GLY A 130 -4.41 -14.49 -7.12
CA GLY A 130 -4.03 -14.09 -8.46
C GLY A 130 -4.75 -14.91 -9.55
N ARG A 131 -4.51 -14.52 -10.80
CA ARG A 131 -5.15 -15.12 -11.98
C ARG A 131 -4.99 -16.65 -12.05
N ALA A 132 -3.86 -17.18 -11.59
CA ALA A 132 -3.59 -18.62 -11.57
C ALA A 132 -4.47 -19.41 -10.58
N THR A 133 -5.02 -18.74 -9.56
CA THR A 133 -5.87 -19.32 -8.53
C THR A 133 -7.34 -18.95 -8.70
N MET A 134 -7.65 -18.04 -9.62
CA MET A 134 -9.01 -17.64 -9.95
C MET A 134 -9.74 -18.72 -10.75
N PRO A 135 -11.01 -19.05 -10.44
CA PRO A 135 -11.84 -19.81 -11.32
C PRO A 135 -11.95 -19.15 -12.72
N PHE A 136 -11.97 -19.97 -13.75
CA PHE A 136 -11.92 -19.48 -15.13
C PHE A 136 -13.04 -18.48 -15.45
N TYR A 137 -14.25 -18.70 -14.94
CA TYR A 137 -15.39 -17.82 -15.18
C TYR A 137 -15.20 -16.41 -14.58
N GLN A 138 -14.48 -16.30 -13.45
CA GLN A 138 -14.16 -15.00 -12.85
C GLN A 138 -13.10 -14.27 -13.70
N SER A 139 -12.08 -14.97 -14.16
CA SER A 139 -11.08 -14.41 -15.05
C SER A 139 -11.68 -13.92 -16.36
N MET A 140 -12.62 -14.70 -16.91
CA MET A 140 -13.36 -14.33 -18.14
C MET A 140 -14.27 -13.12 -17.90
N SER A 141 -15.01 -13.10 -16.79
CA SER A 141 -15.87 -11.96 -16.44
C SER A 141 -15.07 -10.68 -16.26
N LEU A 142 -13.98 -10.73 -15.51
CA LEU A 142 -13.08 -9.58 -15.34
C LEU A 142 -12.50 -9.09 -16.67
N TRP A 143 -12.06 -10.01 -17.53
CA TRP A 143 -11.60 -9.68 -18.87
C TRP A 143 -12.68 -8.98 -19.69
N LEU A 144 -13.90 -9.53 -19.69
CA LEU A 144 -15.03 -8.97 -20.44
C LEU A 144 -15.36 -7.56 -19.94
N PHE A 145 -15.54 -7.36 -18.63
CA PHE A 145 -15.86 -6.05 -18.05
C PHE A 145 -14.73 -5.03 -18.29
N ALA A 146 -13.48 -5.42 -18.13
CA ALA A 146 -12.34 -4.53 -18.39
C ALA A 146 -12.27 -4.05 -19.85
N HIS A 147 -12.75 -4.84 -20.82
CA HIS A 147 -12.73 -4.48 -22.24
C HIS A 147 -14.01 -3.84 -22.75
N THR A 148 -15.15 -4.08 -22.10
CA THR A 148 -16.44 -3.59 -22.57
C THR A 148 -17.00 -2.44 -21.74
N MET A 149 -16.74 -2.42 -20.44
CA MET A 149 -17.28 -1.42 -19.50
C MET A 149 -16.23 -0.98 -18.46
N PRO A 150 -15.05 -0.50 -18.85
CA PRO A 150 -13.98 -0.12 -17.91
C PRO A 150 -14.33 1.07 -17.00
N TRP A 151 -15.36 1.82 -17.38
CA TRP A 151 -15.89 2.96 -16.60
C TRP A 151 -16.86 2.55 -15.50
N MET A 152 -17.28 1.28 -15.44
CA MET A 152 -18.28 0.83 -14.47
C MET A 152 -17.66 0.74 -13.08
N PRO A 153 -18.17 1.48 -12.08
CA PRO A 153 -17.68 1.36 -10.73
C PRO A 153 -18.12 0.04 -10.11
N LEU A 154 -17.18 -0.72 -9.60
CA LEU A 154 -17.49 -1.89 -8.77
C LEU A 154 -17.59 -1.41 -7.32
N THR A 155 -18.77 -1.53 -6.75
CA THR A 155 -18.99 -1.34 -5.32
C THR A 155 -18.92 -2.70 -4.64
N GLY A 156 -18.21 -2.79 -3.52
CA GLY A 156 -18.21 -4.01 -2.68
C GLY A 156 -19.54 -4.26 -1.96
N GLN A 157 -20.63 -3.57 -2.36
CA GLN A 157 -21.96 -3.74 -1.78
C GLN A 157 -22.49 -5.14 -2.05
N GLY A 158 -22.91 -5.84 -1.01
CA GLY A 158 -23.43 -7.21 -1.09
C GLY A 158 -22.41 -8.31 -0.76
N ILE A 159 -21.16 -7.98 -0.47
CA ILE A 159 -20.21 -8.93 0.07
C ILE A 159 -20.39 -8.96 1.59
N GLU A 160 -21.00 -10.03 2.12
CA GLU A 160 -21.25 -10.23 3.55
C GLU A 160 -19.98 -10.51 4.39
N ARG A 161 -18.81 -10.10 3.94
CA ARG A 161 -17.55 -10.26 4.66
C ARG A 161 -17.05 -8.91 5.13
N SER A 162 -17.07 -8.70 6.45
CA SER A 162 -16.40 -7.57 7.06
C SER A 162 -14.87 -7.75 6.93
N PRO A 163 -14.13 -6.75 6.43
CA PRO A 163 -12.67 -6.81 6.35
C PRO A 163 -11.99 -6.78 7.73
N SER A 164 -12.72 -6.41 8.79
CA SER A 164 -12.24 -6.35 10.16
C SER A 164 -13.40 -6.49 11.14
N ASP A 165 -13.11 -6.91 12.35
CA ASP A 165 -14.03 -6.89 13.51
C ASP A 165 -14.02 -5.55 14.26
N ASN A 166 -13.09 -4.65 13.94
CA ASN A 166 -13.04 -3.30 14.49
C ASN A 166 -14.07 -2.39 13.80
N VAL A 167 -15.30 -2.39 14.33
CA VAL A 167 -16.42 -1.63 13.77
C VAL A 167 -16.18 -0.11 13.81
N GLU A 168 -15.45 0.40 14.79
CA GLU A 168 -15.14 1.83 14.90
C GLU A 168 -14.18 2.26 13.78
N MET A 169 -13.14 1.48 13.54
CA MET A 169 -12.23 1.68 12.42
C MET A 169 -12.97 1.65 11.08
N LEU A 170 -13.85 0.67 10.85
CA LEU A 170 -14.64 0.58 9.61
C LEU A 170 -15.55 1.78 9.41
N ARG A 171 -16.15 2.31 10.49
CA ARG A 171 -16.95 3.55 10.43
C ARG A 171 -16.10 4.77 10.13
N ALA A 172 -14.88 4.85 10.68
CA ALA A 172 -13.94 5.93 10.39
C ALA A 172 -13.51 5.89 8.91
N LEU A 173 -13.11 4.73 8.40
CA LEU A 173 -12.77 4.53 6.97
C LEU A 173 -13.95 4.89 6.05
N GLY A 174 -15.19 4.53 6.45
CA GLY A 174 -16.39 4.88 5.70
C GLY A 174 -16.68 6.39 5.59
N ARG A 175 -16.16 7.20 6.51
CA ARG A 175 -16.31 8.67 6.53
C ARG A 175 -15.10 9.41 5.95
N ASP A 176 -13.96 8.75 5.84
CA ASP A 176 -12.74 9.36 5.33
C ASP A 176 -12.84 9.60 3.82
N PRO A 177 -12.69 10.85 3.35
CA PRO A 177 -12.80 11.19 1.93
C PRO A 177 -11.61 10.69 1.09
N LEU A 178 -10.48 10.37 1.73
CA LEU A 178 -9.28 9.86 1.03
C LEU A 178 -9.34 8.34 0.81
N VAL A 179 -10.24 7.65 1.50
CA VAL A 179 -10.49 6.22 1.28
C VAL A 179 -11.40 6.07 0.06
N ILE A 180 -10.94 5.36 -0.95
CA ILE A 180 -11.68 5.14 -2.19
C ILE A 180 -12.83 4.14 -1.93
N LYS A 181 -14.06 4.54 -2.24
CA LYS A 181 -15.27 3.72 -1.99
C LYS A 181 -15.82 3.05 -3.23
N ASN A 182 -15.46 3.57 -4.40
CA ASN A 182 -15.92 3.08 -5.70
C ASN A 182 -14.69 2.87 -6.58
N THR A 183 -14.39 1.63 -6.89
CA THR A 183 -13.25 1.27 -7.74
C THR A 183 -13.74 1.06 -9.18
N ARG A 184 -13.02 1.57 -10.15
CA ARG A 184 -13.24 1.27 -11.58
C ARG A 184 -12.57 -0.07 -11.92
N VAL A 185 -13.14 -0.74 -12.93
CA VAL A 185 -12.62 -2.01 -13.45
C VAL A 185 -11.34 -1.79 -14.27
#